data_3951c269fe2e5ae7df6bc662d6530ef8
#
_entry.id   3951c269fe2e5ae7df6bc662d6530ef8
#
_cell.length_a   1.000
_cell.length_b   1.000
_cell.length_c   1.000
_cell.angle_alpha   90.00
_cell.angle_beta   90.00
_cell.angle_gamma   90.00
#
_symmetry.space_group_name_H-M   'P 1'
#
loop_
_entity.id
_entity.type
_entity.pdbx_description
1 polymer ?
#
loop_
_entity_poly.entity_id
_entity_poly.type
_entity_poly.pdbx_seq_one_letter_code
_entity_poly.pdbx_strand_id
1 'polypeptide(L)'
;MIKVCFTRSNDVISGFELSGHSGFSEEGTDIVCAAVSSASYMTANTLTEILGLNPEIKVDEAKMTVKLSKNDAPKAQDILKGFLLHIEGLQEQYPLNITLYFTEV
;
A
#
# COMPACT_ATOMS: atom_id res chain seq x y z
N MET A 1 -3.10 14.90 2.26
CA MET A 1 -2.30 13.92 3.03
C MET A 1 -2.68 12.51 2.61
N ILE A 2 -1.71 11.77 2.13
CA ILE A 2 -1.89 10.37 1.77
C ILE A 2 -1.59 9.53 3.01
N LYS A 3 -2.51 8.66 3.36
CA LYS A 3 -2.35 7.74 4.48
C LYS A 3 -2.15 6.33 3.96
N VAL A 4 -1.09 5.68 4.40
CA VAL A 4 -0.81 4.29 4.06
C VAL A 4 -0.76 3.50 5.35
N CYS A 5 -1.63 2.51 5.46
CA CYS A 5 -1.69 1.63 6.63
C CYS A 5 -1.38 0.20 6.20
N PHE A 6 -0.43 -0.43 6.89
CA PHE A 6 -0.16 -1.85 6.70
C PHE A 6 -0.76 -2.63 7.87
N THR A 7 -1.43 -3.71 7.56
CA THR A 7 -1.96 -4.66 8.56
C THR A 7 -0.95 -5.78 8.73
N ARG A 8 -0.57 -6.06 9.97
CA ARG A 8 0.38 -7.14 10.25
C ARG A 8 0.03 -7.88 11.54
N SER A 9 0.48 -9.12 11.60
CA SER A 9 0.43 -9.96 12.79
C SER A 9 1.85 -10.44 13.04
N ASN A 10 2.47 -9.96 14.11
CA ASN A 10 3.91 -10.11 14.32
C ASN A 10 4.66 -9.50 13.15
N ASP A 11 5.49 -10.26 12.45
CA ASP A 11 6.24 -9.76 11.30
C ASP A 11 5.57 -10.06 9.95
N VAL A 12 4.38 -10.63 9.97
CA VAL A 12 3.68 -11.02 8.74
C VAL A 12 2.71 -9.93 8.33
N ILE A 13 2.98 -9.29 7.19
CA ILE A 13 2.09 -8.30 6.61
C ILE A 13 1.00 -9.02 5.83
N SER A 14 -0.26 -8.75 6.17
CA SER A 14 -1.41 -9.41 5.54
C SER A 14 -2.20 -8.48 4.61
N GLY A 15 -1.87 -7.21 4.56
CA GLY A 15 -2.57 -6.29 3.68
C GLY A 15 -2.15 -4.86 3.88
N PHE A 16 -2.77 -3.98 3.09
CA PHE A 16 -2.53 -2.55 3.19
C PHE A 16 -3.76 -1.76 2.76
N GLU A 17 -3.80 -0.53 3.17
CA GLU A 17 -4.87 0.40 2.81
C GLU A 17 -4.25 1.75 2.49
N LEU A 18 -4.68 2.33 1.37
CA LEU A 18 -4.32 3.67 0.96
C LEU A 18 -5.54 4.54 1.03
N SER A 19 -5.42 5.74 1.57
CA SER A 19 -6.52 6.69 1.61
C SER A 19 -6.00 8.11 1.52
N GLY A 20 -6.91 9.05 1.26
CA GLY A 20 -6.59 10.46 1.30
C GLY A 20 -5.90 11.03 0.08
N HIS A 21 -5.70 10.28 -1.01
CA HIS A 21 -5.27 10.88 -2.24
C HIS A 21 -6.47 11.60 -2.83
N SER A 22 -6.59 12.81 -2.44
CA SER A 22 -7.62 13.69 -2.93
C SER A 22 -7.21 14.23 -4.29
N GLY A 23 -8.17 14.55 -5.11
CA GLY A 23 -7.92 15.23 -6.35
C GLY A 23 -7.44 16.66 -6.19
N PHE A 24 -6.68 16.96 -5.16
CA PHE A 24 -6.08 18.27 -5.02
C PHE A 24 -4.89 18.38 -5.93
N SER A 25 -4.96 19.29 -6.82
CA SER A 25 -3.90 19.64 -7.74
C SER A 25 -2.93 20.61 -7.10
N GLU A 26 -2.45 20.33 -5.90
CA GLU A 26 -1.26 21.01 -5.43
C GLU A 26 -0.07 20.32 -6.08
N GLU A 27 0.76 21.11 -6.69
CA GLU A 27 1.90 20.68 -7.44
C GLU A 27 2.72 19.70 -6.62
N GLY A 28 3.16 19.20 -6.00
CA GLY A 28 3.88 18.21 -5.22
C GLY A 28 3.00 17.04 -4.81
N THR A 29 1.73 17.31 -4.56
CA THR A 29 0.79 16.28 -4.09
C THR A 29 0.43 15.31 -5.20
N ASP A 30 0.25 15.80 -6.43
CA ASP A 30 -0.07 14.95 -7.58
C ASP A 30 1.06 13.98 -7.90
N ILE A 31 2.30 14.42 -7.79
CA ILE A 31 3.47 13.57 -8.01
C ILE A 31 3.54 12.47 -6.95
N VAL A 32 3.30 12.83 -5.70
CA VAL A 32 3.32 11.88 -4.60
C VAL A 32 2.18 10.87 -4.72
N CYS A 33 0.98 11.34 -5.04
CA CYS A 33 -0.16 10.45 -5.28
C CYS A 33 0.12 9.47 -6.40
N ALA A 34 0.69 9.93 -7.51
CA ALA A 34 1.04 9.06 -8.63
C ALA A 34 2.08 8.02 -8.23
N ALA A 35 3.09 8.42 -7.47
CA ALA A 35 4.14 7.51 -7.02
C ALA A 35 3.57 6.42 -6.10
N VAL A 36 2.75 6.79 -5.12
CA VAL A 36 2.13 5.84 -4.20
C VAL A 36 1.16 4.92 -4.94
N SER A 37 0.32 5.48 -5.80
CA SER A 37 -0.65 4.69 -6.57
C SER A 37 0.03 3.70 -7.50
N SER A 38 1.06 4.14 -8.22
CA SER A 38 1.81 3.27 -9.12
C SER A 38 2.42 2.08 -8.37
N ALA A 39 3.06 2.33 -7.25
CA ALA A 39 3.65 1.27 -6.43
C ALA A 39 2.59 0.31 -5.88
N SER A 40 1.44 0.83 -5.45
CA SER A 40 0.37 -0.01 -4.91
C SER A 40 -0.26 -0.89 -5.98
N TYR A 41 -0.48 -0.38 -7.17
CA TYR A 41 -1.00 -1.20 -8.27
C TYR A 41 0.00 -2.26 -8.72
N MET A 42 1.26 -1.92 -8.79
CA MET A 42 2.31 -2.90 -9.10
C MET A 42 2.31 -4.02 -8.05
N THR A 43 2.19 -3.66 -6.78
CA THR A 43 2.13 -4.63 -5.69
C THR A 43 0.90 -5.53 -5.83
N ALA A 44 -0.28 -4.94 -6.02
CA ALA A 44 -1.52 -5.71 -6.17
C ALA A 44 -1.46 -6.64 -7.38
N ASN A 45 -0.96 -6.17 -8.51
CA ASN A 45 -0.82 -6.99 -9.71
C ASN A 45 0.17 -8.13 -9.51
N THR A 46 1.23 -7.92 -8.76
CA THR A 46 2.19 -8.98 -8.43
C THR A 46 1.50 -10.06 -7.61
N LEU A 47 0.68 -9.68 -6.64
CA LEU A 47 -0.05 -10.65 -5.81
C LEU A 47 -0.96 -11.53 -6.66
N THR A 48 -1.71 -10.94 -7.60
CA THR A 48 -2.70 -11.67 -8.39
C THR A 48 -2.10 -12.38 -9.60
N GLU A 49 -1.28 -11.67 -10.39
CA GLU A 49 -0.85 -12.15 -11.70
C GLU A 49 0.46 -12.93 -11.66
N ILE A 50 1.34 -12.60 -10.74
CA ILE A 50 2.65 -13.25 -10.65
C ILE A 50 2.61 -14.37 -9.61
N LEU A 51 2.11 -14.07 -8.42
CA LEU A 51 2.05 -15.05 -7.33
C LEU A 51 0.79 -15.92 -7.37
N GLY A 52 -0.21 -15.54 -8.17
CA GLY A 52 -1.44 -16.32 -8.31
C GLY A 52 -2.28 -16.39 -7.03
N LEU A 53 -2.17 -15.39 -6.17
CA LEU A 53 -2.95 -15.34 -4.94
C LEU A 53 -4.30 -14.68 -5.18
N ASN A 54 -5.19 -14.78 -4.20
CA ASN A 54 -6.56 -14.23 -4.30
C ASN A 54 -6.81 -13.20 -3.19
N PRO A 55 -6.15 -12.04 -3.21
CA PRO A 55 -6.43 -11.00 -2.24
C PRO A 55 -7.83 -10.42 -2.44
N GLU A 56 -8.43 -9.97 -1.35
CA GLU A 56 -9.63 -9.14 -1.44
C GLU A 56 -9.17 -7.72 -1.73
N ILE A 57 -9.51 -7.21 -2.91
CA ILE A 57 -9.12 -5.88 -3.34
C ILE A 57 -10.36 -5.04 -3.54
N LYS A 58 -10.39 -3.88 -2.89
CA LYS A 58 -11.46 -2.89 -3.04
C LYS A 58 -10.83 -1.56 -3.40
N VAL A 59 -11.32 -0.96 -4.47
CA VAL A 59 -10.84 0.34 -4.95
C VAL A 59 -12.03 1.24 -5.18
N ASP A 60 -12.02 2.43 -4.59
CA ASP A 60 -12.96 3.49 -4.90
C ASP A 60 -12.17 4.79 -5.07
N GLU A 61 -12.88 5.92 -5.20
CA GLU A 61 -12.25 7.21 -5.48
C GLU A 61 -11.27 7.67 -4.40
N ALA A 62 -11.48 7.28 -3.16
CA ALA A 62 -10.73 7.79 -2.02
C ALA A 62 -9.89 6.74 -1.32
N LYS A 63 -10.05 5.47 -1.67
CA LYS A 63 -9.46 4.40 -0.87
C LYS A 63 -9.18 3.16 -1.70
N MET A 64 -8.05 2.53 -1.43
CA MET A 64 -7.70 1.21 -1.95
C MET A 64 -7.37 0.31 -0.77
N THR A 65 -7.99 -0.86 -0.72
CA THR A 65 -7.74 -1.85 0.34
C THR A 65 -7.35 -3.17 -0.30
N VAL A 66 -6.30 -3.78 0.22
CA VAL A 66 -5.82 -5.10 -0.21
C VAL A 66 -5.67 -5.96 1.03
N LYS A 67 -6.34 -7.12 1.06
CA LYS A 67 -6.29 -8.05 2.19
C LYS A 67 -6.01 -9.46 1.70
N LEU A 68 -5.04 -10.11 2.33
CA LEU A 68 -4.71 -11.50 2.07
C LEU A 68 -5.21 -12.39 3.19
N SER A 69 -5.57 -13.64 2.84
CA SER A 69 -5.90 -14.65 3.83
C SER A 69 -4.66 -15.04 4.63
N LYS A 70 -4.92 -15.69 5.76
CA LYS A 70 -3.85 -16.20 6.63
C LYS A 70 -2.92 -17.18 5.90
N ASN A 71 -3.48 -17.96 4.96
CA ASN A 71 -2.70 -18.90 4.17
C ASN A 71 -1.85 -18.21 3.11
N ASP A 72 -2.36 -17.15 2.51
CA ASP A 72 -1.67 -16.47 1.40
C ASP A 72 -0.65 -15.43 1.87
N ALA A 73 -0.87 -14.81 3.03
CA ALA A 73 0.01 -13.75 3.50
C ALA A 73 1.48 -14.17 3.57
N PRO A 74 1.85 -15.34 4.12
CA PRO A 74 3.27 -15.74 4.16
C PRO A 74 3.93 -15.84 2.78
N LYS A 75 3.15 -16.10 1.74
CA LYS A 75 3.66 -16.24 0.37
C LYS A 75 3.97 -14.90 -0.29
N ALA A 76 3.51 -13.80 0.31
CA ALA A 76 3.58 -12.47 -0.28
C ALA A 76 4.54 -11.53 0.46
N GLN A 77 5.32 -12.03 1.41
CA GLN A 77 6.11 -11.14 2.27
C GLN A 77 7.17 -10.36 1.50
N ASP A 78 7.81 -10.95 0.51
CA ASP A 78 8.85 -10.26 -0.24
C ASP A 78 8.29 -9.02 -0.94
N ILE A 79 7.18 -9.17 -1.65
CA ILE A 79 6.59 -8.01 -2.36
C ILE A 79 5.97 -7.01 -1.40
N LEU A 80 5.32 -7.47 -0.34
CA LEU A 80 4.70 -6.57 0.63
C LEU A 80 5.75 -5.78 1.42
N LYS A 81 6.84 -6.42 1.81
CA LYS A 81 7.95 -5.74 2.49
C LYS A 81 8.70 -4.81 1.56
N GLY A 82 8.82 -5.18 0.28
CA GLY A 82 9.36 -4.28 -0.73
C GLY A 82 8.51 -3.03 -0.91
N PHE A 83 7.20 -3.20 -0.94
CA PHE A 83 6.27 -2.08 -1.00
C PHE A 83 6.38 -1.18 0.24
N LEU A 84 6.43 -1.78 1.42
CA LEU A 84 6.62 -1.03 2.67
C LEU A 84 7.91 -0.20 2.62
N LEU A 85 9.01 -0.83 2.22
CA LEU A 85 10.30 -0.16 2.11
C LEU A 85 10.22 1.01 1.13
N HIS A 86 9.52 0.83 0.02
CA HIS A 86 9.33 1.87 -0.98
C HIS A 86 8.52 3.05 -0.42
N ILE A 87 7.44 2.76 0.31
CA ILE A 87 6.62 3.80 0.96
C ILE A 87 7.44 4.55 2.02
N GLU A 88 8.26 3.84 2.78
CA GLU A 88 9.16 4.49 3.75
C GLU A 88 10.11 5.48 3.06
N GLY A 89 10.66 5.09 1.91
CA GLY A 89 11.50 5.98 1.12
C GLY A 89 10.75 7.21 0.61
N LEU A 90 9.53 7.03 0.15
CA LEU A 90 8.70 8.15 -0.30
C LEU A 90 8.33 9.08 0.84
N GLN A 91 8.03 8.53 2.01
CA GLN A 91 7.72 9.33 3.19
C GLN A 91 8.93 10.17 3.62
N GLU A 92 10.11 9.59 3.55
CA GLU A 92 11.34 10.30 3.87
C GLU A 92 11.57 11.49 2.92
N GLN A 93 11.24 11.29 1.65
CA GLN A 93 11.35 12.33 0.62
C GLN A 93 10.24 13.38 0.73
N TYR A 94 9.03 12.96 1.10
CA TYR A 94 7.84 13.82 1.15
C TYR A 94 7.14 13.71 2.50
N PRO A 95 7.80 14.10 3.60
CA PRO A 95 7.26 13.85 4.94
C PRO A 95 5.97 14.60 5.25
N LEU A 96 5.69 15.68 4.53
CA LEU A 96 4.47 16.45 4.73
C LEU A 96 3.29 15.91 3.94
N ASN A 97 3.52 14.92 3.08
CA ASN A 97 2.48 14.43 2.16
C ASN A 97 2.07 12.98 2.43
N ILE A 98 2.85 12.23 3.19
CA ILE A 98 2.58 10.81 3.46
C ILE A 98 2.63 10.54 4.96
N THR A 99 1.57 9.87 5.46
CA THR A 99 1.57 9.29 6.80
C THR A 99 1.56 7.78 6.65
N LEU A 100 2.52 7.11 7.29
CA LEU A 100 2.63 5.66 7.28
C LEU A 100 2.38 5.14 8.69
N TYR A 101 1.51 4.14 8.82
CA TYR A 101 1.24 3.54 10.11
C TYR A 101 0.86 2.08 9.95
N PHE A 102 0.77 1.38 11.08
CA PHE A 102 0.50 -0.05 11.12
C PHE A 102 -0.70 -0.35 11.99
N THR A 103 -1.49 -1.34 11.58
CA THR A 103 -2.51 -1.94 12.41
C THR A 103 -2.04 -3.35 12.76
N GLU A 104 -1.94 -3.62 14.06
CA GLU A 104 -1.57 -4.95 14.54
C GLU A 104 -2.85 -5.77 14.78
N VAL A 105 -2.82 -7.02 14.37
CA VAL A 105 -3.95 -7.93 14.56
C VAL A 105 -3.54 -9.20 15.31
#